data_bebcd91c6516b53b783834973da50c7a
#
_entry.id   bebcd91c6516b53b783834973da50c7a
#
_cell.length_a   1.000
_cell.length_b   1.000
_cell.length_c   1.000
_cell.angle_alpha   90.00
_cell.angle_beta   90.00
_cell.angle_gamma   90.00
#
_symmetry.space_group_name_H-M   'P 1'
#
loop_
_entity.id
_entity.type
_entity.pdbx_description
1 polymer ?
#
loop_
_entity_poly.entity_id
_entity_poly.type
_entity_poly.pdbx_seq_one_letter_code
_entity_poly.pdbx_strand_id
1 'polypeptide(L)'
;MNTPNEITAQQKLTDLGWTLSDSIDWNYDSMFPKLKGMGVKGEIKRKCGLIKQVEPVLMDTLLDGEEVQYIAKGVQVRFAEQYFLGAWSALINQTVFVLTNVRLLMFNTNTRGKPHNSIWMVYYSEIKKFKQRWISGFTMKLNDKSKFVFLGFKGSDRKSMPRIFERIRQEYQELDFQPEVTQSRETLCTVCKQVVPKKEFQCSNCGQEYWKPDSLAVRSLFFPSWGDWIMGHRMLAIIELLGYLISLVVLSLLAIEDIVLLPFALIILAIEHVVDASITRMIAKKGLTPKKPLVGKPNG
;
A
#
# COMPACT_ATOMS: atom_id res chain seq x y z
N MET A 1 -30.28 -35.98 17.93
CA MET A 1 -29.33 -36.09 16.81
C MET A 1 -28.30 -35.01 17.02
N ASN A 2 -27.11 -35.40 17.51
CA ASN A 2 -26.00 -34.44 17.70
C ASN A 2 -25.49 -34.01 16.36
N THR A 3 -25.66 -32.74 15.99
CA THR A 3 -24.97 -32.10 14.86
C THR A 3 -23.47 -32.27 15.09
N PRO A 4 -22.70 -32.74 14.08
CA PRO A 4 -21.27 -32.85 14.23
C PRO A 4 -20.70 -31.47 14.52
N ASN A 5 -19.85 -31.36 15.57
CA ASN A 5 -19.16 -30.14 15.98
C ASN A 5 -18.60 -29.41 14.75
N GLU A 6 -19.22 -28.32 14.36
CA GLU A 6 -18.63 -27.42 13.35
C GLU A 6 -17.39 -26.78 13.97
N ILE A 7 -16.24 -27.14 13.43
CA ILE A 7 -14.95 -26.54 13.84
C ILE A 7 -15.01 -25.06 13.54
N THR A 8 -14.90 -24.22 14.56
CA THR A 8 -14.84 -22.77 14.41
C THR A 8 -13.55 -22.35 13.69
N ALA A 9 -13.56 -21.17 13.08
CA ALA A 9 -12.37 -20.63 12.41
C ALA A 9 -11.20 -20.47 13.40
N GLN A 10 -11.47 -19.97 14.60
CA GLN A 10 -10.48 -19.82 15.66
C GLN A 10 -9.86 -21.15 16.08
N GLN A 11 -10.67 -22.18 16.32
CA GLN A 11 -10.20 -23.51 16.67
C GLN A 11 -9.32 -24.11 15.56
N LYS A 12 -9.73 -23.92 14.29
CA LYS A 12 -8.94 -24.36 13.15
C LYS A 12 -7.57 -23.69 13.05
N LEU A 13 -7.47 -22.39 13.40
CA LEU A 13 -6.19 -21.70 13.47
C LEU A 13 -5.30 -22.29 14.55
N THR A 14 -5.84 -22.47 15.76
CA THR A 14 -5.13 -23.06 16.89
C THR A 14 -4.59 -24.46 16.56
N ASP A 15 -5.40 -25.32 15.93
CA ASP A 15 -4.98 -26.64 15.45
C ASP A 15 -3.82 -26.60 14.44
N LEU A 16 -3.69 -25.50 13.72
CA LEU A 16 -2.61 -25.26 12.77
C LEU A 16 -1.40 -24.52 13.38
N GLY A 17 -1.41 -24.27 14.69
CA GLY A 17 -0.36 -23.58 15.42
C GLY A 17 -0.34 -22.06 15.18
N TRP A 18 -1.50 -21.47 14.85
CA TRP A 18 -1.63 -20.02 14.66
C TRP A 18 -2.51 -19.42 15.74
N THR A 19 -2.00 -18.37 16.38
CA THR A 19 -2.77 -17.50 17.29
C THR A 19 -2.66 -16.07 16.78
N LEU A 20 -3.76 -15.34 16.80
CA LEU A 20 -3.80 -13.90 16.55
C LEU A 20 -3.76 -13.17 17.89
N SER A 21 -3.34 -11.91 17.89
CA SER A 21 -3.29 -11.10 19.11
C SER A 21 -4.69 -10.87 19.69
N ASP A 22 -4.82 -11.01 20.98
CA ASP A 22 -6.06 -10.70 21.71
C ASP A 22 -6.28 -9.18 21.86
N SER A 23 -5.31 -8.37 21.48
CA SER A 23 -5.39 -6.90 21.52
C SER A 23 -6.15 -6.31 20.33
N ILE A 24 -6.62 -7.13 19.41
CA ILE A 24 -7.39 -6.72 18.23
C ILE A 24 -8.63 -7.58 18.13
N ASP A 25 -9.76 -6.94 17.91
CA ASP A 25 -11.02 -7.64 17.66
C ASP A 25 -11.03 -8.21 16.24
N TRP A 26 -11.05 -9.54 16.13
CA TRP A 26 -11.00 -10.28 14.88
C TRP A 26 -12.32 -10.99 14.59
N ASN A 27 -12.92 -10.71 13.44
CA ASN A 27 -14.01 -11.53 12.93
C ASN A 27 -13.46 -12.78 12.23
N TYR A 28 -13.21 -13.83 12.99
CA TYR A 28 -12.59 -15.05 12.49
C TYR A 28 -13.34 -15.69 11.33
N ASP A 29 -14.68 -15.73 11.39
CA ASP A 29 -15.51 -16.35 10.34
C ASP A 29 -15.48 -15.56 9.05
N SER A 30 -15.47 -14.24 9.14
CA SER A 30 -15.33 -13.34 8.00
C SER A 30 -13.93 -13.42 7.40
N MET A 31 -12.91 -13.46 8.26
CA MET A 31 -11.51 -13.53 7.82
C MET A 31 -11.16 -14.87 7.17
N PHE A 32 -11.74 -15.96 7.64
CA PHE A 32 -11.47 -17.33 7.18
C PHE A 32 -12.74 -18.04 6.71
N PRO A 33 -13.39 -17.55 5.63
CA PRO A 33 -14.72 -18.04 5.21
C PRO A 33 -14.70 -19.47 4.66
N LYS A 34 -13.52 -20.08 4.54
CA LYS A 34 -13.36 -21.46 4.08
C LYS A 34 -12.43 -22.22 5.02
N LEU A 35 -12.98 -23.22 5.72
CA LEU A 35 -12.25 -24.01 6.71
C LEU A 35 -11.94 -25.45 6.27
N LYS A 36 -12.58 -25.93 5.18
CA LYS A 36 -12.43 -27.31 4.67
C LYS A 36 -12.13 -27.31 3.17
N GLY A 37 -11.42 -28.35 2.71
CA GLY A 37 -11.12 -28.57 1.30
C GLY A 37 -9.66 -28.36 0.93
N MET A 38 -9.33 -28.68 -0.32
CA MET A 38 -7.98 -28.60 -0.87
C MET A 38 -7.46 -27.16 -0.89
N GLY A 39 -6.21 -26.92 -0.44
CA GLY A 39 -5.56 -25.60 -0.43
C GLY A 39 -5.87 -24.72 0.78
N VAL A 40 -6.84 -25.06 1.63
CA VAL A 40 -7.25 -24.25 2.80
C VAL A 40 -6.11 -24.02 3.77
N LYS A 41 -5.33 -25.06 4.09
CA LYS A 41 -4.16 -24.94 4.99
C LYS A 41 -3.14 -23.91 4.48
N GLY A 42 -2.86 -23.91 3.19
CA GLY A 42 -1.96 -22.94 2.56
C GLY A 42 -2.52 -21.52 2.56
N GLU A 43 -3.84 -21.39 2.38
CA GLU A 43 -4.52 -20.09 2.42
C GLU A 43 -4.50 -19.49 3.83
N ILE A 44 -4.82 -20.29 4.86
CA ILE A 44 -4.73 -19.90 6.28
C ILE A 44 -3.29 -19.46 6.60
N LYS A 45 -2.29 -20.29 6.28
CA LYS A 45 -0.88 -19.96 6.51
C LYS A 45 -0.48 -18.64 5.87
N ARG A 46 -0.87 -18.41 4.61
CA ARG A 46 -0.61 -17.15 3.88
C ARG A 46 -1.25 -15.96 4.57
N LYS A 47 -2.52 -16.08 4.96
CA LYS A 47 -3.28 -15.00 5.60
C LYS A 47 -2.75 -14.69 6.99
N CYS A 48 -2.47 -15.68 7.82
CA CYS A 48 -1.84 -15.49 9.12
C CYS A 48 -0.44 -14.86 8.99
N GLY A 49 0.34 -15.29 8.01
CA GLY A 49 1.62 -14.65 7.70
C GLY A 49 1.49 -13.18 7.30
N LEU A 50 0.43 -12.81 6.58
CA LEU A 50 0.15 -11.42 6.24
C LEU A 50 -0.31 -10.61 7.47
N ILE A 51 -1.19 -11.17 8.29
CA ILE A 51 -1.66 -10.58 9.55
C ILE A 51 -0.46 -10.25 10.44
N LYS A 52 0.44 -11.20 10.68
CA LYS A 52 1.63 -11.02 11.51
C LYS A 52 2.52 -9.84 11.04
N GLN A 53 2.50 -9.51 9.75
CA GLN A 53 3.27 -8.37 9.22
C GLN A 53 2.60 -7.01 9.50
N VAL A 54 1.26 -6.97 9.52
CA VAL A 54 0.50 -5.71 9.66
C VAL A 54 -0.01 -5.47 11.08
N GLU A 55 -0.10 -6.52 11.90
CA GLU A 55 -0.63 -6.49 13.27
C GLU A 55 -0.02 -5.38 14.14
N PRO A 56 1.31 -5.16 14.18
CA PRO A 56 1.88 -4.10 15.01
C PRO A 56 1.39 -2.69 14.63
N VAL A 57 1.15 -2.46 13.33
CA VAL A 57 0.64 -1.18 12.86
C VAL A 57 -0.88 -1.10 13.03
N LEU A 58 -1.58 -2.23 12.94
CA LEU A 58 -3.02 -2.28 13.19
C LEU A 58 -3.35 -1.92 14.63
N MET A 59 -2.64 -2.46 15.62
CA MET A 59 -2.84 -2.13 17.04
C MET A 59 -2.80 -0.62 17.30
N ASP A 60 -1.90 0.10 16.60
CA ASP A 60 -1.78 1.56 16.71
C ASP A 60 -2.80 2.33 15.85
N THR A 61 -3.49 1.66 14.92
CA THR A 61 -4.31 2.35 13.89
C THR A 61 -5.79 2.16 14.13
N LEU A 62 -6.20 1.03 14.69
CA LEU A 62 -7.60 0.73 14.94
C LEU A 62 -8.17 1.65 16.01
N LEU A 63 -9.44 1.98 15.88
CA LEU A 63 -10.21 2.71 16.88
C LEU A 63 -10.74 1.73 17.94
N ASP A 64 -11.11 2.25 19.09
CA ASP A 64 -11.74 1.46 20.13
C ASP A 64 -13.05 0.83 19.60
N GLY A 65 -13.18 -0.50 19.73
CA GLY A 65 -14.31 -1.26 19.20
C GLY A 65 -14.30 -1.46 17.67
N GLU A 66 -13.20 -1.12 16.98
CA GLU A 66 -13.05 -1.38 15.55
C GLU A 66 -12.63 -2.83 15.32
N GLU A 67 -13.52 -3.65 14.73
CA GLU A 67 -13.32 -5.06 14.45
C GLU A 67 -12.78 -5.31 13.03
N VAL A 68 -11.74 -6.14 12.91
CA VAL A 68 -11.18 -6.52 11.61
C VAL A 68 -12.00 -7.61 10.96
N GLN A 69 -12.63 -7.29 9.85
CA GLN A 69 -13.51 -8.19 9.10
C GLN A 69 -12.79 -8.99 8.02
N TYR A 70 -11.79 -8.40 7.36
CA TYR A 70 -11.07 -9.10 6.29
C TYR A 70 -9.71 -8.47 5.99
N ILE A 71 -8.75 -9.31 5.63
CA ILE A 71 -7.42 -8.88 5.17
C ILE A 71 -7.10 -9.52 3.83
N ALA A 72 -6.63 -8.70 2.89
CA ALA A 72 -6.17 -9.13 1.58
C ALA A 72 -4.98 -8.29 1.11
N LYS A 73 -4.21 -8.84 0.17
CA LYS A 73 -3.08 -8.16 -0.46
C LYS A 73 -3.28 -8.04 -1.96
N GLY A 74 -3.00 -6.86 -2.48
CA GLY A 74 -3.02 -6.56 -3.90
C GLY A 74 -1.97 -5.54 -4.29
N VAL A 75 -2.07 -5.02 -5.50
CA VAL A 75 -1.16 -4.03 -6.08
C VAL A 75 -2.01 -2.87 -6.60
N GLN A 76 -1.73 -1.67 -6.15
CA GLN A 76 -2.35 -0.49 -6.78
C GLN A 76 -1.73 -0.25 -8.15
N VAL A 77 -2.56 -0.14 -9.19
CA VAL A 77 -2.12 0.06 -10.57
C VAL A 77 -2.48 1.45 -11.04
N ARG A 78 -1.47 2.16 -11.57
CA ARG A 78 -1.63 3.43 -12.28
C ARG A 78 -1.02 3.28 -13.67
N PHE A 79 -1.75 3.68 -14.69
CA PHE A 79 -1.30 3.53 -16.08
C PHE A 79 0.05 4.18 -16.34
N ALA A 80 0.24 5.42 -15.91
CA ALA A 80 1.50 6.13 -16.08
C ALA A 80 2.69 5.41 -15.42
N GLU A 81 2.51 4.91 -14.18
CA GLU A 81 3.58 4.17 -13.49
C GLU A 81 3.89 2.84 -14.19
N GLN A 82 2.87 2.15 -14.67
CA GLN A 82 3.07 0.90 -15.41
C GLN A 82 3.77 1.14 -16.74
N TYR A 83 3.51 2.26 -17.39
CA TYR A 83 4.18 2.64 -18.64
C TYR A 83 5.67 2.92 -18.43
N PHE A 84 6.04 3.73 -17.43
CA PHE A 84 7.43 4.11 -17.17
C PHE A 84 8.23 3.07 -16.41
N LEU A 85 7.62 2.37 -15.45
CA LEU A 85 8.31 1.43 -14.56
C LEU A 85 8.07 -0.04 -14.90
N GLY A 86 7.14 -0.34 -15.82
CA GLY A 86 6.81 -1.72 -16.18
C GLY A 86 6.48 -2.59 -14.97
N ALA A 87 7.15 -3.74 -14.86
CA ALA A 87 6.96 -4.68 -13.75
C ALA A 87 7.37 -4.12 -12.38
N TRP A 88 8.29 -3.14 -12.33
CA TRP A 88 8.75 -2.51 -11.09
C TRP A 88 7.64 -1.76 -10.37
N SER A 89 6.68 -1.20 -11.13
CA SER A 89 5.50 -0.55 -10.54
C SER A 89 4.74 -1.49 -9.62
N ALA A 90 4.70 -2.78 -9.92
CA ALA A 90 4.04 -3.78 -9.08
C ALA A 90 4.76 -4.02 -7.76
N LEU A 91 6.09 -3.87 -7.70
CA LEU A 91 6.88 -4.08 -6.48
C LEU A 91 6.72 -2.95 -5.49
N ILE A 92 6.69 -1.70 -5.97
CA ILE A 92 6.58 -0.50 -5.13
C ILE A 92 5.14 -0.19 -4.70
N ASN A 93 4.14 -0.74 -5.40
CA ASN A 93 2.72 -0.47 -5.18
C ASN A 93 1.98 -1.59 -4.45
N GLN A 94 2.71 -2.48 -3.77
CA GLN A 94 2.09 -3.49 -2.93
C GLN A 94 1.22 -2.83 -1.85
N THR A 95 0.00 -3.29 -1.71
CA THR A 95 -0.97 -2.73 -0.78
C THR A 95 -1.67 -3.85 -0.02
N VAL A 96 -1.69 -3.75 1.30
CA VAL A 96 -2.53 -4.58 2.15
C VAL A 96 -3.81 -3.82 2.45
N PHE A 97 -4.93 -4.48 2.26
CA PHE A 97 -6.27 -4.00 2.53
C PHE A 97 -6.76 -4.66 3.80
N VAL A 98 -7.25 -3.85 4.71
CA VAL A 98 -7.92 -4.29 5.93
C VAL A 98 -9.31 -3.69 5.94
N LEU A 99 -10.31 -4.55 5.79
CA LEU A 99 -11.71 -4.17 5.94
C LEU A 99 -12.05 -4.30 7.42
N THR A 100 -12.53 -3.23 8.00
CA THR A 100 -13.06 -3.24 9.38
C THR A 100 -14.58 -3.04 9.35
N ASN A 101 -15.23 -3.04 10.47
CA ASN A 101 -16.65 -2.68 10.55
C ASN A 101 -16.92 -1.19 10.27
N VAL A 102 -15.90 -0.32 10.36
CA VAL A 102 -16.04 1.15 10.26
C VAL A 102 -15.50 1.70 8.94
N ARG A 103 -14.35 1.20 8.45
CA ARG A 103 -13.61 1.79 7.33
C ARG A 103 -12.74 0.77 6.59
N LEU A 104 -12.27 1.14 5.43
CA LEU A 104 -11.24 0.45 4.68
C LEU A 104 -9.89 1.07 4.97
N LEU A 105 -8.98 0.32 5.59
CA LEU A 105 -7.59 0.70 5.77
C LEU A 105 -6.75 0.12 4.63
N MET A 106 -5.77 0.89 4.17
CA MET A 106 -4.86 0.50 3.09
C MET A 106 -3.43 0.85 3.52
N PHE A 107 -2.56 -0.15 3.57
CA PHE A 107 -1.16 0.00 3.92
C PHE A 107 -0.30 -0.20 2.68
N ASN A 108 0.54 0.78 2.32
CA ASN A 108 1.61 0.51 1.38
C ASN A 108 2.61 -0.46 2.04
N THR A 109 2.99 -1.51 1.33
CA THR A 109 3.81 -2.58 1.90
C THR A 109 4.90 -3.01 0.94
N ASN A 110 5.90 -3.72 1.45
CA ASN A 110 6.82 -4.46 0.62
C ASN A 110 6.17 -5.75 0.07
N THR A 111 6.92 -6.51 -0.71
CA THR A 111 6.46 -7.78 -1.31
C THR A 111 6.07 -8.84 -0.28
N ARG A 112 6.59 -8.78 0.95
CA ARG A 112 6.25 -9.68 2.06
C ARG A 112 5.00 -9.23 2.85
N GLY A 113 4.49 -8.02 2.59
CA GLY A 113 3.32 -7.44 3.29
C GLY A 113 3.68 -6.60 4.51
N LYS A 114 4.97 -6.36 4.78
CA LYS A 114 5.39 -5.46 5.86
C LYS A 114 5.06 -4.02 5.49
N PRO A 115 4.31 -3.28 6.34
CA PRO A 115 3.96 -1.88 6.10
C PRO A 115 5.17 -0.99 5.87
N HIS A 116 5.00 -0.04 4.99
CA HIS A 116 5.95 1.00 4.61
C HIS A 116 5.49 2.37 5.10
N ASN A 117 5.77 3.41 4.34
CA ASN A 117 5.65 4.80 4.76
C ASN A 117 4.24 5.39 4.62
N SER A 118 3.28 4.70 4.00
CA SER A 118 1.99 5.31 3.71
C SER A 118 0.83 4.45 4.18
N ILE A 119 -0.05 5.09 4.93
CA ILE A 119 -1.30 4.51 5.43
C ILE A 119 -2.43 5.39 4.93
N TRP A 120 -3.45 4.77 4.35
CA TRP A 120 -4.66 5.46 3.92
C TRP A 120 -5.88 4.80 4.54
N MET A 121 -6.91 5.60 4.72
CA MET A 121 -8.23 5.10 5.06
C MET A 121 -9.30 5.69 4.16
N VAL A 122 -10.39 4.95 4.02
CA VAL A 122 -11.60 5.38 3.32
C VAL A 122 -12.79 4.87 4.10
N TYR A 123 -13.68 5.77 4.51
CA TYR A 123 -14.95 5.38 5.10
C TYR A 123 -15.88 4.78 4.04
N TYR A 124 -16.73 3.83 4.42
CA TYR A 124 -17.61 3.16 3.45
C TYR A 124 -18.61 4.12 2.81
N SER A 125 -19.04 5.17 3.51
CA SER A 125 -19.85 6.26 2.97
C SER A 125 -19.19 6.99 1.79
N GLU A 126 -17.86 7.04 1.76
CA GLU A 126 -17.10 7.68 0.68
C GLU A 126 -16.90 6.78 -0.55
N ILE A 127 -17.21 5.50 -0.44
CA ILE A 127 -17.03 4.56 -1.55
C ILE A 127 -18.30 4.49 -2.38
N LYS A 128 -18.33 5.25 -3.47
CA LYS A 128 -19.46 5.25 -4.41
C LYS A 128 -19.64 3.91 -5.11
N LYS A 129 -18.55 3.22 -5.46
CA LYS A 129 -18.58 1.95 -6.16
C LYS A 129 -17.34 1.12 -5.86
N PHE A 130 -17.55 -0.14 -5.48
CA PHE A 130 -16.52 -1.15 -5.37
C PHE A 130 -16.88 -2.31 -6.31
N LYS A 131 -16.10 -2.52 -7.38
CA LYS A 131 -16.43 -3.49 -8.41
C LYS A 131 -15.28 -4.43 -8.70
N GLN A 132 -15.57 -5.72 -8.70
CA GLN A 132 -14.65 -6.73 -9.17
C GLN A 132 -14.36 -6.54 -10.67
N ARG A 133 -13.11 -6.71 -11.07
CA ARG A 133 -12.69 -6.73 -12.48
C ARG A 133 -12.60 -8.19 -12.97
N TRP A 134 -12.76 -8.37 -14.26
CA TRP A 134 -12.62 -9.70 -14.85
C TRP A 134 -11.20 -10.27 -14.59
N ILE A 135 -10.17 -9.46 -14.74
CA ILE A 135 -8.78 -9.88 -14.54
C ILE A 135 -8.30 -9.47 -13.15
N SER A 136 -8.21 -10.44 -12.23
CA SER A 136 -7.52 -10.48 -10.93
C SER A 136 -7.58 -9.24 -10.02
N GLY A 137 -8.64 -8.41 -10.03
CA GLY A 137 -8.62 -7.20 -9.22
C GLY A 137 -9.95 -6.53 -8.97
N PHE A 138 -9.85 -5.32 -8.43
CA PHE A 138 -10.97 -4.46 -8.07
C PHE A 138 -10.79 -3.04 -8.61
N THR A 139 -11.91 -2.38 -8.85
CA THR A 139 -11.97 -0.94 -9.08
C THR A 139 -12.77 -0.31 -7.96
N MET A 140 -12.18 0.65 -7.27
CA MET A 140 -12.83 1.49 -6.27
C MET A 140 -13.00 2.90 -6.84
N LYS A 141 -14.22 3.43 -6.79
CA LYS A 141 -14.53 4.80 -7.16
C LYS A 141 -15.11 5.51 -5.95
N LEU A 142 -14.54 6.67 -5.62
CA LEU A 142 -14.95 7.49 -4.48
C LEU A 142 -15.93 8.59 -4.89
N ASN A 143 -16.50 9.27 -3.91
CA ASN A 143 -17.46 10.37 -4.12
C ASN A 143 -16.81 11.58 -4.80
N ASP A 144 -15.53 11.85 -4.54
CA ASP A 144 -14.73 12.89 -5.21
C ASP A 144 -14.36 12.57 -6.66
N LYS A 145 -14.97 11.51 -7.24
CA LYS A 145 -14.73 10.97 -8.59
C LYS A 145 -13.36 10.29 -8.78
N SER A 146 -12.51 10.26 -7.77
CA SER A 146 -11.24 9.53 -7.86
C SER A 146 -11.49 8.04 -8.07
N LYS A 147 -10.60 7.41 -8.86
CA LYS A 147 -10.69 6.01 -9.24
C LYS A 147 -9.38 5.30 -8.96
N PHE A 148 -9.47 4.21 -8.24
CA PHE A 148 -8.34 3.35 -7.91
C PHE A 148 -8.55 1.98 -8.54
N VAL A 149 -7.48 1.45 -9.13
CA VAL A 149 -7.45 0.10 -9.70
C VAL A 149 -6.45 -0.72 -8.92
N PHE A 150 -6.88 -1.88 -8.48
CA PHE A 150 -6.06 -2.81 -7.72
C PHE A 150 -6.09 -4.17 -8.40
N LEU A 151 -4.93 -4.78 -8.59
CA LEU A 151 -4.75 -6.09 -9.23
C LEU A 151 -3.98 -7.05 -8.31
N GLY A 152 -3.74 -8.27 -8.77
CA GLY A 152 -2.85 -9.22 -8.10
C GLY A 152 -3.43 -9.92 -6.87
N PHE A 153 -4.73 -9.83 -6.63
CA PHE A 153 -5.39 -10.58 -5.54
C PHE A 153 -5.40 -12.07 -5.81
N LYS A 154 -5.20 -12.86 -4.78
CA LYS A 154 -5.37 -14.32 -4.85
C LYS A 154 -6.82 -14.70 -5.16
N GLY A 155 -7.04 -15.86 -5.76
CA GLY A 155 -8.36 -16.30 -6.19
C GLY A 155 -9.41 -16.35 -5.08
N SER A 156 -9.01 -16.77 -3.87
CA SER A 156 -9.86 -16.75 -2.68
C SER A 156 -10.27 -15.32 -2.29
N ASP A 157 -9.31 -14.40 -2.21
CA ASP A 157 -9.54 -13.00 -1.85
C ASP A 157 -10.46 -12.31 -2.88
N ARG A 158 -10.31 -12.63 -4.18
CA ARG A 158 -11.20 -12.11 -5.23
C ARG A 158 -12.67 -12.51 -5.07
N LYS A 159 -12.91 -13.71 -4.56
CA LYS A 159 -14.27 -14.23 -4.34
C LYS A 159 -14.87 -13.72 -3.04
N SER A 160 -14.08 -13.67 -1.96
CA SER A 160 -14.55 -13.34 -0.61
C SER A 160 -14.66 -11.84 -0.37
N MET A 161 -13.65 -11.06 -0.75
CA MET A 161 -13.57 -9.63 -0.45
C MET A 161 -14.78 -8.81 -0.95
N PRO A 162 -15.34 -8.98 -2.16
CA PRO A 162 -16.51 -8.22 -2.58
C PRO A 162 -17.77 -8.53 -1.77
N ARG A 163 -17.96 -9.79 -1.41
CA ARG A 163 -19.13 -10.22 -0.62
C ARG A 163 -19.06 -9.65 0.80
N ILE A 164 -17.88 -9.73 1.41
CA ILE A 164 -17.63 -9.20 2.74
C ILE A 164 -17.77 -7.68 2.71
N PHE A 165 -17.19 -7.01 1.72
CA PHE A 165 -17.32 -5.57 1.54
C PHE A 165 -18.80 -5.13 1.44
N GLU A 166 -19.59 -5.81 0.63
CA GLU A 166 -21.01 -5.45 0.45
C GLU A 166 -21.81 -5.67 1.73
N ARG A 167 -21.55 -6.77 2.47
CA ARG A 167 -22.17 -7.01 3.76
C ARG A 167 -21.83 -5.90 4.77
N ILE A 168 -20.54 -5.59 4.94
CA ILE A 168 -20.10 -4.52 5.86
C ILE A 168 -20.70 -3.17 5.48
N ARG A 169 -20.80 -2.90 4.18
CA ARG A 169 -21.37 -1.65 3.68
C ARG A 169 -22.85 -1.52 4.03
N GLN A 170 -23.61 -2.61 3.99
CA GLN A 170 -25.01 -2.64 4.42
C GLN A 170 -25.12 -2.41 5.93
N GLU A 171 -24.36 -3.18 6.73
CA GLU A 171 -24.28 -3.02 8.20
C GLU A 171 -23.86 -1.59 8.58
N TYR A 172 -22.89 -1.00 7.87
CA TYR A 172 -22.44 0.38 8.08
C TYR A 172 -23.54 1.42 7.78
N GLN A 173 -24.36 1.21 6.76
CA GLN A 173 -25.49 2.10 6.45
C GLN A 173 -26.56 2.05 7.51
N GLU A 174 -26.77 0.91 8.17
CA GLU A 174 -27.73 0.74 9.25
C GLU A 174 -27.29 1.42 10.55
N LEU A 175 -25.97 1.62 10.74
CA LEU A 175 -25.41 2.29 11.92
C LEU A 175 -25.61 3.82 11.92
N ASP A 176 -26.06 4.40 10.82
CA ASP A 176 -26.17 5.88 10.61
C ASP A 176 -24.89 6.65 11.05
N PHE A 177 -23.74 6.03 10.89
CA PHE A 177 -22.46 6.61 11.24
C PHE A 177 -22.01 7.60 10.17
N GLN A 178 -21.93 8.89 10.52
CA GLN A 178 -21.45 9.95 9.65
C GLN A 178 -20.10 10.48 10.13
N PRO A 179 -19.00 9.94 9.61
CA PRO A 179 -17.67 10.38 10.00
C PRO A 179 -17.37 11.79 9.48
N GLU A 180 -16.61 12.55 10.24
CA GLU A 180 -15.98 13.75 9.72
C GLU A 180 -14.90 13.37 8.70
N VAL A 181 -15.08 13.80 7.45
CA VAL A 181 -14.18 13.49 6.33
C VAL A 181 -13.66 14.78 5.72
N THR A 182 -12.35 14.97 5.71
CA THR A 182 -11.71 16.15 5.10
C THR A 182 -11.46 15.96 3.62
N GLN A 183 -11.33 14.69 3.19
CA GLN A 183 -11.12 14.24 1.80
C GLN A 183 -11.61 12.80 1.66
N SER A 184 -12.04 12.39 0.48
CA SER A 184 -12.62 11.04 0.30
C SER A 184 -11.66 9.90 0.62
N ARG A 185 -10.35 10.05 0.36
CA ARG A 185 -9.30 9.15 0.84
C ARG A 185 -8.38 9.91 1.77
N GLU A 186 -8.42 9.55 3.03
CA GLU A 186 -7.58 10.14 4.06
C GLU A 186 -6.19 9.51 4.07
N THR A 187 -5.16 10.32 4.32
CA THR A 187 -3.81 9.86 4.57
C THR A 187 -3.50 9.99 6.04
N LEU A 188 -3.09 8.89 6.68
CA LEU A 188 -2.81 8.87 8.11
C LEU A 188 -1.34 9.16 8.38
N CYS A 189 -1.09 9.89 9.46
CA CYS A 189 0.25 10.08 10.00
C CYS A 189 0.85 8.72 10.38
N THR A 190 2.11 8.49 10.00
CA THR A 190 2.80 7.23 10.30
C THR A 190 3.08 7.04 11.79
N VAL A 191 3.00 8.12 12.57
CA VAL A 191 3.31 8.14 14.01
C VAL A 191 2.06 8.08 14.86
N CYS A 192 1.23 9.12 14.81
CA CYS A 192 0.06 9.26 15.68
C CYS A 192 -1.25 8.81 15.03
N LYS A 193 -1.23 8.33 13.80
CA LYS A 193 -2.37 7.84 13.02
C LYS A 193 -3.48 8.87 12.77
N GLN A 194 -3.28 10.12 13.16
CA GLN A 194 -4.23 11.21 12.83
C GLN A 194 -4.17 11.55 11.34
N VAL A 195 -5.26 12.07 10.83
CA VAL A 195 -5.37 12.49 9.42
C VAL A 195 -4.39 13.64 9.14
N VAL A 196 -3.64 13.50 8.05
CA VAL A 196 -2.83 14.58 7.49
C VAL A 196 -3.56 15.13 6.27
N PRO A 197 -3.98 16.40 6.30
CA PRO A 197 -4.71 17.00 5.20
C PRO A 197 -3.94 16.99 3.87
N LYS A 198 -4.68 16.99 2.77
CA LYS A 198 -4.12 16.96 1.42
C LYS A 198 -3.22 18.18 1.19
N LYS A 199 -2.04 17.97 0.63
CA LYS A 199 -0.99 18.97 0.39
C LYS A 199 -0.26 19.47 1.64
N GLU A 200 -0.57 18.97 2.81
CA GLU A 200 0.23 19.20 4.02
C GLU A 200 1.32 18.14 4.14
N PHE A 201 2.49 18.58 4.62
CA PHE A 201 3.67 17.75 4.77
C PHE A 201 4.22 17.80 6.19
N GLN A 202 3.34 18.13 7.12
CA GLN A 202 3.57 18.08 8.56
C GLN A 202 2.28 17.67 9.24
N CYS A 203 2.38 16.76 10.21
CA CYS A 203 1.23 16.38 11.01
C CYS A 203 0.97 17.47 12.06
N SER A 204 -0.22 18.04 12.07
CA SER A 204 -0.63 19.08 13.03
C SER A 204 -0.67 18.57 14.48
N ASN A 205 -0.92 17.26 14.67
CA ASN A 205 -1.04 16.68 16.02
C ASN A 205 0.32 16.34 16.65
N CYS A 206 1.24 15.70 15.94
CA CYS A 206 2.51 15.23 16.51
C CYS A 206 3.76 15.93 15.93
N GLY A 207 3.60 16.85 14.98
CA GLY A 207 4.69 17.57 14.36
C GLY A 207 5.56 16.76 13.37
N GLN A 208 5.21 15.48 13.09
CA GLN A 208 5.98 14.68 12.14
C GLN A 208 6.04 15.35 10.79
N GLU A 209 7.25 15.60 10.29
CA GLU A 209 7.49 16.17 8.97
C GLU A 209 7.65 15.10 7.91
N TYR A 210 7.18 15.44 6.70
CA TYR A 210 7.26 14.61 5.51
C TYR A 210 7.97 15.32 4.36
N TRP A 211 8.59 14.55 3.47
CA TRP A 211 9.19 15.07 2.26
C TRP A 211 8.13 15.56 1.28
N LYS A 212 8.32 16.75 0.75
CA LYS A 212 7.51 17.25 -0.37
C LYS A 212 7.91 16.50 -1.65
N PRO A 213 6.95 16.10 -2.51
CA PRO A 213 7.27 15.42 -3.78
C PRO A 213 8.26 16.19 -4.66
N ASP A 214 8.12 17.52 -4.71
CA ASP A 214 9.02 18.36 -5.50
C ASP A 214 10.45 18.37 -4.93
N SER A 215 10.59 18.33 -3.61
CA SER A 215 11.91 18.26 -2.97
C SER A 215 12.62 16.92 -3.22
N LEU A 216 11.88 15.82 -3.36
CA LEU A 216 12.44 14.52 -3.74
C LEU A 216 12.82 14.51 -5.23
N ALA A 217 11.96 15.06 -6.09
CA ALA A 217 12.24 15.18 -7.51
C ALA A 217 13.50 16.00 -7.80
N VAL A 218 13.67 17.14 -7.12
CA VAL A 218 14.89 17.97 -7.27
C VAL A 218 16.14 17.19 -6.88
N ARG A 219 16.08 16.33 -5.86
CA ARG A 219 17.23 15.48 -5.49
C ARG A 219 17.55 14.46 -6.57
N SER A 220 16.55 13.82 -7.15
CA SER A 220 16.73 12.90 -8.26
C SER A 220 17.19 13.62 -9.54
N LEU A 221 16.85 14.90 -9.72
CA LEU A 221 17.35 15.70 -10.84
C LEU A 221 18.87 15.93 -10.75
N PHE A 222 19.39 16.13 -9.51
CA PHE A 222 20.84 16.32 -9.33
C PHE A 222 21.60 15.00 -9.29
N PHE A 223 21.01 13.98 -8.69
CA PHE A 223 21.60 12.64 -8.60
C PHE A 223 20.53 11.59 -8.83
N PRO A 224 20.57 10.86 -9.96
CA PRO A 224 19.57 9.86 -10.30
C PRO A 224 19.32 8.87 -9.17
N SER A 225 18.06 8.45 -9.00
CA SER A 225 17.59 7.54 -7.96
C SER A 225 17.65 8.02 -6.49
N TRP A 226 18.16 9.22 -6.20
CA TRP A 226 18.29 9.70 -4.83
C TRP A 226 16.92 9.82 -4.12
N GLY A 227 15.91 10.32 -4.81
CA GLY A 227 14.56 10.41 -4.26
C GLY A 227 13.97 9.04 -3.94
N ASP A 228 14.17 8.05 -4.80
CA ASP A 228 13.72 6.67 -4.61
C ASP A 228 14.42 6.00 -3.44
N TRP A 229 15.70 6.28 -3.26
CA TRP A 229 16.46 5.83 -2.08
C TRP A 229 15.86 6.38 -0.78
N ILE A 230 15.53 7.68 -0.73
CA ILE A 230 14.89 8.33 0.42
C ILE A 230 13.51 7.74 0.69
N MET A 231 12.73 7.45 -0.36
CA MET A 231 11.43 6.80 -0.25
C MET A 231 11.50 5.35 0.22
N GLY A 232 12.71 4.77 0.27
CA GLY A 232 12.93 3.38 0.69
C GLY A 232 12.76 2.35 -0.43
N HIS A 233 12.62 2.77 -1.68
CA HIS A 233 12.55 1.91 -2.87
C HIS A 233 13.95 1.44 -3.32
N ARG A 234 14.74 0.89 -2.38
CA ARG A 234 16.16 0.59 -2.56
C ARG A 234 16.48 -0.24 -3.81
N MET A 235 15.67 -1.27 -4.12
CA MET A 235 15.90 -2.10 -5.30
C MET A 235 15.70 -1.29 -6.60
N LEU A 236 14.67 -0.46 -6.67
CA LEU A 236 14.44 0.43 -7.80
C LEU A 236 15.61 1.41 -7.94
N ALA A 237 15.97 2.09 -6.85
CA ALA A 237 17.09 3.03 -6.83
C ALA A 237 18.43 2.43 -7.30
N ILE A 238 18.73 1.17 -6.91
CA ILE A 238 19.96 0.49 -7.36
C ILE A 238 19.91 0.23 -8.87
N ILE A 239 18.78 -0.21 -9.40
CA ILE A 239 18.64 -0.54 -10.82
C ILE A 239 18.71 0.72 -11.68
N GLU A 240 18.05 1.81 -11.26
CA GLU A 240 18.12 3.11 -11.93
C GLU A 240 19.55 3.65 -11.93
N LEU A 241 20.24 3.57 -10.78
CA LEU A 241 21.64 4.00 -10.68
C LEU A 241 22.56 3.16 -11.57
N LEU A 242 22.39 1.84 -11.63
CA LEU A 242 23.17 0.98 -12.51
C LEU A 242 22.91 1.29 -13.99
N GLY A 243 21.64 1.51 -14.37
CA GLY A 243 21.25 1.94 -15.71
C GLY A 243 21.94 3.25 -16.10
N TYR A 244 21.87 4.24 -15.21
CA TYR A 244 22.53 5.53 -15.42
C TYR A 244 24.06 5.41 -15.57
N LEU A 245 24.72 4.62 -14.73
CA LEU A 245 26.17 4.39 -14.82
C LEU A 245 26.56 3.71 -16.15
N ILE A 246 25.77 2.77 -16.63
CA ILE A 246 25.97 2.12 -17.93
C ILE A 246 25.81 3.15 -19.06
N SER A 247 24.73 3.96 -19.04
CA SER A 247 24.53 5.04 -20.00
C SER A 247 25.71 6.02 -20.00
N LEU A 248 26.17 6.42 -18.82
CA LEU A 248 27.29 7.34 -18.67
C LEU A 248 28.57 6.79 -19.33
N VAL A 249 28.90 5.50 -19.07
CA VAL A 249 30.08 4.85 -19.68
C VAL A 249 29.94 4.77 -21.19
N VAL A 250 28.80 4.27 -21.69
CA VAL A 250 28.58 4.09 -23.14
C VAL A 250 28.64 5.44 -23.86
N LEU A 251 27.93 6.45 -23.36
CA LEU A 251 27.91 7.79 -23.98
C LEU A 251 29.27 8.48 -23.91
N SER A 252 30.04 8.25 -22.83
CA SER A 252 31.41 8.77 -22.72
C SER A 252 32.34 8.13 -23.75
N LEU A 253 32.28 6.81 -23.96
CA LEU A 253 33.07 6.12 -24.96
C LEU A 253 32.74 6.62 -26.38
N LEU A 254 31.46 6.76 -26.72
CA LEU A 254 31.02 7.30 -28.01
C LEU A 254 31.52 8.73 -28.22
N ALA A 255 31.49 9.58 -27.21
CA ALA A 255 31.99 10.95 -27.30
C ALA A 255 33.52 11.05 -27.41
N ILE A 256 34.26 10.04 -26.92
CA ILE A 256 35.72 9.94 -27.09
C ILE A 256 36.08 9.52 -28.54
N GLU A 257 35.30 8.58 -29.12
CA GLU A 257 35.50 8.15 -30.50
C GLU A 257 35.19 9.27 -31.51
N ASP A 258 34.10 10.01 -31.28
CA ASP A 258 33.72 11.14 -32.11
C ASP A 258 33.19 12.31 -31.26
N ILE A 259 34.00 13.37 -31.16
CA ILE A 259 33.67 14.57 -30.35
C ILE A 259 32.39 15.28 -30.80
N VAL A 260 31.95 15.08 -32.03
CA VAL A 260 30.68 15.62 -32.54
C VAL A 260 29.47 15.03 -31.81
N LEU A 261 29.63 13.84 -31.23
CA LEU A 261 28.58 13.16 -30.44
C LEU A 261 28.44 13.71 -29.03
N LEU A 262 29.42 14.47 -28.50
CA LEU A 262 29.40 14.99 -27.13
C LEU A 262 28.12 15.78 -26.79
N PRO A 263 27.62 16.72 -27.61
CA PRO A 263 26.40 17.45 -27.34
C PRO A 263 25.17 16.50 -27.21
N PHE A 264 25.11 15.49 -28.07
CA PHE A 264 24.01 14.49 -28.03
C PHE A 264 24.09 13.65 -26.78
N ALA A 265 25.27 13.21 -26.36
CA ALA A 265 25.49 12.47 -25.13
C ALA A 265 25.02 13.27 -23.89
N LEU A 266 25.38 14.56 -23.82
CA LEU A 266 24.95 15.45 -22.74
C LEU A 266 23.42 15.66 -22.71
N ILE A 267 22.79 15.77 -23.90
CA ILE A 267 21.33 15.87 -24.00
C ILE A 267 20.66 14.59 -23.49
N ILE A 268 21.16 13.42 -23.86
CA ILE A 268 20.59 12.14 -23.40
C ILE A 268 20.71 12.03 -21.88
N LEU A 269 21.87 12.32 -21.28
CA LEU A 269 22.05 12.32 -19.84
C LEU A 269 21.11 13.31 -19.14
N ALA A 270 20.95 14.52 -19.68
CA ALA A 270 20.00 15.50 -19.15
C ALA A 270 18.55 14.99 -19.19
N ILE A 271 18.15 14.31 -20.27
CA ILE A 271 16.82 13.68 -20.37
C ILE A 271 16.65 12.60 -19.33
N GLU A 272 17.65 11.74 -19.09
CA GLU A 272 17.59 10.70 -18.05
C GLU A 272 17.34 11.30 -16.66
N HIS A 273 18.03 12.38 -16.29
CA HIS A 273 17.82 13.09 -15.04
C HIS A 273 16.38 13.66 -14.91
N VAL A 274 15.85 14.24 -15.98
CA VAL A 274 14.49 14.81 -16.00
C VAL A 274 13.44 13.71 -15.89
N VAL A 275 13.65 12.60 -16.58
CA VAL A 275 12.75 11.42 -16.52
C VAL A 275 12.74 10.85 -15.13
N ASP A 276 13.91 10.59 -14.52
CA ASP A 276 14.05 10.06 -13.17
C ASP A 276 13.36 10.99 -12.13
N ALA A 277 13.64 12.29 -12.17
CA ALA A 277 12.99 13.27 -11.31
C ALA A 277 11.45 13.28 -11.46
N SER A 278 10.96 13.10 -12.69
CA SER A 278 9.53 13.05 -12.98
C SER A 278 8.87 11.79 -12.41
N ILE A 279 9.54 10.65 -12.53
CA ILE A 279 9.10 9.37 -11.95
C ILE A 279 9.10 9.46 -10.43
N THR A 280 10.19 9.91 -9.82
CA THR A 280 10.30 10.15 -8.37
C THR A 280 9.16 11.03 -7.86
N ARG A 281 8.88 12.15 -8.54
CA ARG A 281 7.76 13.04 -8.19
C ARG A 281 6.41 12.33 -8.27
N MET A 282 6.20 11.54 -9.30
CA MET A 282 4.96 10.79 -9.51
C MET A 282 4.74 9.76 -8.39
N ILE A 283 5.80 9.04 -7.99
CA ILE A 283 5.76 8.06 -6.89
C ILE A 283 5.51 8.78 -5.56
N ALA A 284 6.24 9.84 -5.27
CA ALA A 284 6.15 10.61 -4.02
C ALA A 284 4.77 11.23 -3.78
N LYS A 285 4.02 11.57 -4.83
CA LYS A 285 2.63 12.09 -4.73
C LYS A 285 1.61 11.08 -4.24
N LYS A 286 1.96 9.80 -4.10
CA LYS A 286 1.01 8.76 -3.67
C LYS A 286 0.77 8.75 -2.18
N GLY A 287 1.77 9.07 -1.39
CA GLY A 287 1.73 8.96 0.06
C GLY A 287 2.70 9.91 0.74
N LEU A 288 2.86 9.74 2.04
CA LEU A 288 3.73 10.55 2.87
C LEU A 288 5.04 9.80 3.14
N THR A 289 6.18 10.40 2.81
CA THR A 289 7.51 9.87 3.14
C THR A 289 8.07 10.67 4.32
N PRO A 290 8.25 10.08 5.51
CA PRO A 290 8.75 10.79 6.68
C PRO A 290 10.19 11.27 6.47
N LYS A 291 10.51 12.49 6.90
CA LYS A 291 11.86 13.05 6.80
C LYS A 291 12.87 12.37 7.73
N LYS A 292 12.42 12.01 8.92
CA LYS A 292 13.16 11.14 9.83
C LYS A 292 12.26 9.99 10.18
N PRO A 293 12.69 8.73 9.98
CA PRO A 293 11.98 7.63 10.60
C PRO A 293 12.06 7.90 12.11
N LEU A 294 10.94 8.08 12.77
CA LEU A 294 10.95 8.11 14.22
C LEU A 294 11.46 6.74 14.66
N VAL A 295 12.66 6.73 15.19
CA VAL A 295 13.17 5.64 16.01
C VAL A 295 12.11 5.47 17.08
N GLY A 296 11.39 4.34 17.05
CA GLY A 296 10.36 4.06 18.02
C GLY A 296 10.93 4.34 19.40
N LYS A 297 10.32 5.24 20.16
CA LYS A 297 10.46 5.18 21.60
C LYS A 297 10.02 3.76 21.96
N PRO A 298 10.86 2.96 22.60
CA PRO A 298 10.37 1.75 23.25
C PRO A 298 9.32 2.27 24.22
N ASN A 299 8.08 1.78 24.03
CA ASN A 299 7.03 2.00 25.00
C ASN A 299 7.57 1.52 26.34
N GLY A 300 7.83 2.51 27.25
CA GLY A 300 8.10 2.23 28.63
C GLY A 300 6.83 1.78 29.34
#